data_526f3e48fb060510d8fe1ccb9f13205c
#
_entry.id   526f3e48fb060510d8fe1ccb9f13205c
#
_cell.length_a   1.000
_cell.length_b   1.000
_cell.length_c   1.000
_cell.angle_alpha   90.00
_cell.angle_beta   90.00
_cell.angle_gamma   90.00
#
_symmetry.space_group_name_H-M   'P 1'
#
loop_
_entity.id
_entity.type
_entity.pdbx_description
1 polymer ?
#
loop_
_entity_poly.entity_id
_entity_poly.type
_entity_poly.pdbx_seq_one_letter_code
_entity_poly.pdbx_strand_id
1 'polypeptide(L)'
;MAERILIISDNEPLVTRFKTLINKGLFGSHIFSFAFSHHNSALRQKYADSDFSPINVKSEWQNIACNYDLVISLHCKQLFPPDLVKGVRCVNVHPGLNPHNRGWFPQVFSILNGLPCGTNNNCNLTLD
;
A
#
# COMPACT_ATOMS: atom_id res chain seq x y z
N MET A 1 -9.49 -5.74 15.41
CA MET A 1 -9.73 -6.79 14.39
C MET A 1 -8.69 -6.70 13.30
N ALA A 2 -8.08 -7.81 12.96
CA ALA A 2 -7.02 -7.82 11.96
C ALA A 2 -7.57 -7.66 10.54
N GLU A 3 -6.99 -6.79 9.76
CA GLU A 3 -7.33 -6.62 8.36
C GLU A 3 -6.25 -7.23 7.48
N ARG A 4 -6.64 -7.66 6.30
CA ARG A 4 -5.72 -8.14 5.27
C ARG A 4 -5.38 -6.93 4.39
N ILE A 5 -4.12 -6.54 4.38
CA ILE A 5 -3.67 -5.31 3.75
C ILE A 5 -2.66 -5.62 2.66
N LEU A 6 -2.92 -5.13 1.46
CA LEU A 6 -1.98 -5.26 0.35
C LEU A 6 -1.27 -3.93 0.15
N ILE A 7 0.05 -3.98 0.17
CA ILE A 7 0.89 -2.81 -0.11
C ILE A 7 1.50 -3.00 -1.50
N ILE A 8 1.21 -2.07 -2.39
CA ILE A 8 1.77 -2.09 -3.74
C ILE A 8 2.76 -0.94 -3.87
N SER A 9 4.02 -1.27 -4.10
CA SER A 9 5.07 -0.28 -4.16
C SER A 9 6.15 -0.68 -5.16
N ASP A 10 6.62 0.29 -5.93
CA ASP A 10 7.76 0.13 -6.82
C ASP A 10 9.04 0.70 -6.21
N ASN A 11 8.97 1.11 -4.96
CA ASN A 11 10.10 1.69 -4.27
C ASN A 11 10.59 0.72 -3.19
N GLU A 12 11.65 -0.01 -3.50
CA GLU A 12 12.18 -1.03 -2.61
C GLU A 12 12.58 -0.48 -1.23
N PRO A 13 13.29 0.66 -1.14
CA PRO A 13 13.62 1.21 0.18
C PRO A 13 12.40 1.49 1.05
N LEU A 14 11.30 1.95 0.46
CA LEU A 14 10.08 2.19 1.21
C LEU A 14 9.46 0.90 1.72
N VAL A 15 9.49 -0.14 0.91
CA VAL A 15 8.99 -1.46 1.32
C VAL A 15 9.81 -2.00 2.48
N THR A 16 11.12 -1.91 2.39
CA THR A 16 12.02 -2.35 3.47
C THR A 16 11.72 -1.58 4.75
N ARG A 17 11.57 -0.28 4.64
CA ARG A 17 11.26 0.57 5.79
C ARG A 17 9.92 0.19 6.41
N PHE A 18 8.92 -0.03 5.58
CA PHE A 18 7.60 -0.41 6.05
C PHE A 18 7.63 -1.75 6.78
N LYS A 19 8.34 -2.72 6.23
CA LYS A 19 8.51 -4.03 6.87
C LYS A 19 9.19 -3.90 8.23
N THR A 20 10.17 -3.03 8.34
CA THR A 20 10.83 -2.76 9.61
C THR A 20 9.84 -2.25 10.65
N LEU A 21 8.97 -1.33 10.25
CA LEU A 21 7.95 -0.78 11.15
C LEU A 21 6.94 -1.84 11.58
N ILE A 22 6.56 -2.73 10.66
CA ILE A 22 5.68 -3.85 10.98
C ILE A 22 6.33 -4.74 12.02
N ASN A 23 7.60 -5.06 11.85
CA ASN A 23 8.32 -5.94 12.77
C ASN A 23 8.48 -5.34 14.16
N LYS A 24 8.42 -4.01 14.25
CA LYS A 24 8.42 -3.34 15.55
C LYS A 24 7.06 -3.33 16.23
N GLY A 25 6.04 -3.89 15.58
CA GLY A 25 4.70 -3.97 16.14
C GLY A 25 3.90 -2.68 16.08
N LEU A 26 4.34 -1.73 15.26
CA LEU A 26 3.71 -0.39 15.22
C LEU A 26 2.33 -0.40 14.57
N PHE A 27 2.01 -1.40 13.76
CA PHE A 27 0.74 -1.50 13.05
C PHE A 27 -0.18 -2.58 13.60
N GLY A 28 0.09 -3.06 14.81
CA GLY A 28 -0.77 -4.04 15.46
C GLY A 28 -0.72 -5.41 14.80
N SER A 29 -1.86 -6.07 14.77
CA SER A 29 -1.95 -7.47 14.31
C SER A 29 -2.45 -7.61 12.88
N HIS A 30 -2.42 -6.55 12.10
CA HIS A 30 -2.86 -6.62 10.71
C HIS A 30 -1.93 -7.52 9.88
N ILE A 31 -2.49 -8.12 8.84
CA ILE A 31 -1.76 -9.04 7.96
C ILE A 31 -1.39 -8.27 6.70
N PHE A 32 -0.09 -8.21 6.42
CA PHE A 32 0.43 -7.44 5.29
C PHE A 32 0.96 -8.35 4.19
N SER A 33 0.63 -8.00 2.96
CA SER A 33 1.22 -8.59 1.76
C SER A 33 1.82 -7.48 0.92
N PHE A 34 2.87 -7.81 0.17
CA PHE A 34 3.60 -6.82 -0.61
C PHE A 34 3.65 -7.22 -2.08
N ALA A 35 3.47 -6.25 -2.95
CA ALA A 35 3.53 -6.45 -4.39
C ALA A 35 4.16 -5.23 -5.06
N PHE A 36 4.63 -5.42 -6.29
CA PHE A 36 5.16 -4.34 -7.12
C PHE A 36 4.54 -4.41 -8.51
N SER A 37 4.72 -3.37 -9.30
CA SER A 37 4.13 -3.32 -10.64
C SER A 37 4.72 -4.40 -11.54
N HIS A 38 3.85 -5.10 -12.26
CA HIS A 38 4.26 -6.24 -13.09
C HIS A 38 5.28 -5.87 -14.16
N HIS A 39 5.29 -4.61 -14.59
CA HIS A 39 6.24 -4.15 -15.61
C HIS A 39 7.56 -3.66 -15.04
N ASN A 40 7.77 -3.77 -13.74
CA ASN A 40 9.03 -3.38 -13.11
C ASN A 40 10.02 -4.53 -13.22
N SER A 41 10.78 -4.54 -14.31
CA SER A 41 11.68 -5.65 -14.63
C SER A 41 12.80 -5.82 -13.60
N ALA A 42 13.29 -4.73 -13.05
CA ALA A 42 14.36 -4.79 -12.05
C ALA A 42 13.93 -5.55 -10.81
N LEU A 43 12.73 -5.26 -10.32
CA LEU A 43 12.20 -5.95 -9.14
C LEU A 43 11.81 -7.39 -9.47
N ARG A 44 11.31 -7.64 -10.68
CA ARG A 44 10.98 -9.00 -11.09
C ARG A 44 12.21 -9.92 -11.08
N GLN A 45 13.35 -9.42 -11.51
CA GLN A 45 14.57 -10.20 -11.49
C GLN A 45 15.03 -10.47 -10.05
N LYS A 46 14.91 -9.48 -9.19
CA LYS A 46 15.42 -9.57 -7.83
C LYS A 46 14.55 -10.42 -6.91
N TYR A 47 13.24 -10.41 -7.13
CA TYR A 47 12.27 -11.02 -6.22
C TYR A 47 11.41 -12.09 -6.90
N ALA A 48 12.00 -12.94 -7.73
CA ALA A 48 11.24 -13.91 -8.51
C ALA A 48 10.42 -14.87 -7.65
N ASP A 49 10.93 -15.26 -6.50
CA ASP A 49 10.32 -16.28 -5.66
C ASP A 49 10.15 -15.82 -4.20
N SER A 50 9.84 -14.55 -3.99
CA SER A 50 9.70 -14.05 -2.63
C SER A 50 8.27 -13.63 -2.35
N ASP A 51 8.02 -13.17 -1.14
CA ASP A 51 6.73 -12.62 -0.74
C ASP A 51 6.46 -11.23 -1.32
N PHE A 52 7.42 -10.66 -2.04
CA PHE A 52 7.27 -9.42 -2.76
C PHE A 52 7.18 -9.75 -4.24
N SER A 53 5.97 -9.78 -4.78
CA SER A 53 5.69 -10.36 -6.09
C SER A 53 5.05 -9.35 -7.04
N PRO A 54 5.14 -9.60 -8.36
CA PRO A 54 4.54 -8.69 -9.33
C PRO A 54 3.02 -8.81 -9.34
N ILE A 55 2.36 -7.68 -9.59
CA ILE A 55 0.90 -7.63 -9.66
C ILE A 55 0.48 -6.67 -10.77
N ASN A 56 -0.60 -7.02 -11.46
CA ASN A 56 -1.25 -6.15 -12.43
C ASN A 56 -2.62 -5.77 -11.90
N VAL A 57 -2.75 -4.59 -11.35
CA VAL A 57 -4.00 -4.18 -10.69
C VAL A 57 -5.16 -4.11 -11.67
N LYS A 58 -4.89 -3.86 -12.93
CA LYS A 58 -5.94 -3.74 -13.94
C LYS A 58 -6.58 -5.09 -14.26
N SER A 59 -5.78 -6.14 -14.36
CA SER A 59 -6.28 -7.48 -14.68
C SER A 59 -6.65 -8.28 -13.44
N GLU A 60 -6.08 -7.95 -12.28
CA GLU A 60 -6.25 -8.72 -11.06
C GLU A 60 -7.14 -8.05 -10.02
N TRP A 61 -7.86 -6.99 -10.42
CA TRP A 61 -8.62 -6.22 -9.45
C TRP A 61 -9.67 -7.04 -8.70
N GLN A 62 -10.29 -8.02 -9.36
CA GLN A 62 -11.29 -8.86 -8.68
C GLN A 62 -10.66 -9.72 -7.61
N ASN A 63 -9.52 -10.31 -7.92
CA ASN A 63 -8.80 -11.14 -6.98
C ASN A 63 -8.33 -10.31 -5.79
N ILE A 64 -7.84 -9.12 -6.06
CA ILE A 64 -7.40 -8.19 -5.01
C ILE A 64 -8.59 -7.82 -4.12
N ALA A 65 -9.71 -7.44 -4.72
CA ALA A 65 -10.88 -7.01 -3.96
C ALA A 65 -11.43 -8.14 -3.08
N CYS A 66 -11.32 -9.38 -3.53
CA CYS A 66 -11.80 -10.53 -2.76
C CYS A 66 -10.87 -10.92 -1.62
N ASN A 67 -9.58 -10.67 -1.76
CA ASN A 67 -8.59 -11.19 -0.81
C ASN A 67 -8.08 -10.18 0.19
N TYR A 68 -8.37 -8.90 0.00
CA TYR A 68 -7.84 -7.85 0.87
C TYR A 68 -8.94 -6.91 1.34
N ASP A 69 -8.72 -6.33 2.51
CA ASP A 69 -9.65 -5.37 3.12
C ASP A 69 -9.20 -3.95 2.86
N LEU A 70 -7.92 -3.76 2.57
CA LEU A 70 -7.33 -2.46 2.30
C LEU A 70 -6.17 -2.63 1.34
N VAL A 71 -6.09 -1.74 0.35
CA VAL A 71 -4.97 -1.70 -0.59
C VAL A 71 -4.30 -0.33 -0.47
N ILE A 72 -3.00 -0.36 -0.26
CA ILE A 72 -2.22 0.87 -0.12
C ILE A 72 -1.25 0.98 -1.29
N SER A 73 -1.38 2.08 -2.03
CA SER A 73 -0.40 2.43 -3.06
C SER A 73 0.69 3.26 -2.40
N LEU A 74 1.89 2.68 -2.31
CA LEU A 74 3.02 3.31 -1.67
C LEU A 74 4.08 3.56 -2.75
N HIS A 75 3.95 4.68 -3.45
CA HIS A 75 4.82 4.99 -4.57
C HIS A 75 4.73 3.92 -5.66
N CYS A 76 3.53 3.68 -6.12
CA CYS A 76 3.23 2.66 -7.13
C CYS A 76 3.11 3.31 -8.51
N LYS A 77 3.63 2.63 -9.53
CA LYS A 77 3.62 3.13 -10.90
C LYS A 77 2.36 2.76 -11.68
N GLN A 78 1.43 2.06 -11.05
CA GLN A 78 0.18 1.69 -11.68
C GLN A 78 -0.95 2.60 -11.19
N LEU A 79 -1.87 2.91 -12.09
CA LEU A 79 -3.12 3.57 -11.71
C LEU A 79 -4.13 2.50 -11.33
N PHE A 80 -4.79 2.69 -10.21
CA PHE A 80 -5.81 1.75 -9.76
C PHE A 80 -7.06 1.94 -10.62
N PRO A 81 -7.59 0.88 -11.22
CA PRO A 81 -8.81 1.01 -12.01
C PRO A 81 -10.02 1.33 -11.13
N PRO A 82 -11.04 2.00 -11.69
CA PRO A 82 -12.24 2.33 -10.91
C PRO A 82 -12.89 1.12 -10.26
N ASP A 83 -12.85 -0.03 -10.92
CA ASP A 83 -13.44 -1.25 -10.37
C ASP A 83 -12.73 -1.70 -9.09
N LEU A 84 -11.42 -1.54 -9.03
CA LEU A 84 -10.68 -1.87 -7.81
C LEU A 84 -11.04 -0.90 -6.69
N VAL A 85 -11.08 0.39 -6.99
CA VAL A 85 -11.37 1.42 -5.99
C VAL A 85 -12.77 1.25 -5.42
N LYS A 86 -13.72 0.78 -6.23
CA LYS A 86 -15.08 0.50 -5.78
C LYS A 86 -15.19 -0.81 -5.01
N GLY A 87 -14.35 -1.77 -5.34
CA GLY A 87 -14.44 -3.11 -4.76
C GLY A 87 -13.75 -3.27 -3.43
N VAL A 88 -12.75 -2.44 -3.13
CA VAL A 88 -12.00 -2.51 -1.89
C VAL A 88 -11.51 -1.11 -1.53
N ARG A 89 -11.34 -0.87 -0.24
CA ARG A 89 -10.82 0.42 0.22
C ARG A 89 -9.39 0.60 -0.24
N CYS A 90 -9.10 1.70 -0.92
CA CYS A 90 -7.79 2.01 -1.46
C CYS A 90 -7.28 3.34 -0.96
N VAL A 91 -5.99 3.40 -0.67
CA VAL A 91 -5.32 4.61 -0.20
C VAL A 91 -4.04 4.81 -0.99
N ASN A 92 -3.76 6.06 -1.33
CA ASN A 92 -2.51 6.41 -1.99
C ASN A 92 -1.66 7.23 -1.02
N VAL A 93 -0.44 6.80 -0.81
CA VAL A 93 0.51 7.48 0.07
C VAL A 93 1.65 8.05 -0.76
N HIS A 94 1.91 9.33 -0.57
CA HIS A 94 2.99 10.03 -1.26
C HIS A 94 4.03 10.50 -0.24
N PRO A 95 4.89 9.60 0.24
CA PRO A 95 5.78 9.93 1.35
C PRO A 95 6.88 10.94 1.00
N GLY A 96 7.16 11.11 -0.27
CA GLY A 96 8.25 11.99 -0.70
C GLY A 96 7.85 13.41 -1.04
N LEU A 97 6.58 13.74 -1.01
CA LEU A 97 6.11 15.03 -1.50
C LEU A 97 6.08 16.13 -0.46
N ASN A 98 6.17 15.77 0.78
CA ASN A 98 6.11 16.76 1.86
C ASN A 98 7.42 16.78 2.61
N PRO A 99 8.27 17.82 2.42
CA PRO A 99 9.54 17.88 3.12
C PRO A 99 9.39 18.07 4.62
N HIS A 100 8.21 18.49 5.06
CA HIS A 100 7.95 18.71 6.48
C HIS A 100 7.34 17.50 7.15
N ASN A 101 7.19 16.44 6.45
CA ASN A 101 6.62 15.22 7.00
C ASN A 101 7.63 14.57 7.95
N ARG A 102 7.41 14.70 9.22
CA ARG A 102 8.37 14.25 10.22
C ARG A 102 8.19 12.80 10.61
N GLY A 103 7.01 12.26 10.41
CA GLY A 103 6.75 10.87 10.70
C GLY A 103 6.74 10.07 9.43
N TRP A 104 7.13 8.82 9.55
CA TRP A 104 6.99 7.90 8.42
C TRP A 104 5.55 7.42 8.34
N PHE A 105 4.94 7.63 7.18
CA PHE A 105 3.62 7.11 6.89
C PHE A 105 2.53 7.55 7.87
N PRO A 106 2.40 8.84 8.20
CA PRO A 106 1.41 9.25 9.18
C PRO A 106 -0.03 8.97 8.73
N GLN A 107 -0.30 9.05 7.42
CA GLN A 107 -1.62 8.73 6.90
C GLN A 107 -1.95 7.26 7.12
N VAL A 108 -0.95 6.38 6.97
CA VAL A 108 -1.14 4.95 7.18
C VAL A 108 -1.44 4.67 8.64
N PHE A 109 -0.74 5.31 9.57
CA PHE A 109 -1.03 5.16 10.99
C PHE A 109 -2.47 5.54 11.31
N SER A 110 -2.92 6.68 10.79
CA SER A 110 -4.29 7.14 11.03
C SER A 110 -5.31 6.15 10.53
N ILE A 111 -5.10 5.62 9.32
CA ILE A 111 -6.02 4.68 8.71
C ILE A 111 -6.07 3.36 9.48
N LEU A 112 -4.92 2.81 9.82
CA LEU A 112 -4.84 1.51 10.49
C LEU A 112 -5.34 1.58 11.92
N ASN A 113 -5.23 2.73 12.56
CA ASN A 113 -5.70 2.92 13.92
C ASN A 113 -7.17 3.34 13.97
N GLY A 114 -7.82 3.42 12.84
CA GLY A 114 -9.22 3.81 12.78
C GLY A 114 -9.47 5.27 13.12
N LEU A 115 -8.44 6.08 13.14
CA LEU A 115 -8.59 7.50 13.42
C LEU A 115 -9.11 8.22 12.17
N PRO A 116 -9.94 9.26 12.36
CA PRO A 116 -10.38 10.03 11.21
C PRO A 116 -9.19 10.71 10.56
N CYS A 117 -9.19 10.74 9.25
CA CYS A 117 -8.21 11.52 8.52
C CYS A 117 -8.38 12.96 8.91
N GLY A 118 -7.28 13.63 9.14
CA GLY A 118 -7.31 14.99 9.59
C GLY A 118 -8.12 15.91 8.68
N THR A 119 -8.47 17.06 9.19
CA THR A 119 -9.31 18.01 8.48
C THR A 119 -8.71 18.54 7.20
N ASN A 120 -7.43 18.33 7.02
CA ASN A 120 -6.73 18.78 5.82
C ASN A 120 -6.68 17.75 4.71
N ASN A 121 -7.43 16.69 4.83
CA ASN A 121 -7.61 15.70 3.78
C ASN A 121 -6.34 15.03 3.30
N ASN A 122 -5.37 14.93 4.18
CA ASN A 122 -4.12 14.30 3.80
C ASN A 122 -4.19 12.78 3.79
N CYS A 123 -5.27 12.24 4.25
CA CYS A 123 -5.55 10.84 4.05
C CYS A 123 -6.28 10.71 2.74
N ASN A 124 -5.55 10.74 1.68
CA ASN A 124 -6.19 10.65 0.38
C ASN A 124 -6.62 9.24 0.14
N LEU A 125 -7.89 9.03 0.35
CA LEU A 125 -8.57 7.98 -0.33
C LEU A 125 -8.56 8.40 -1.77
N THR A 126 -7.58 7.93 -2.50
CA THR A 126 -7.54 8.30 -3.89
C THR A 126 -8.52 7.48 -4.64
N LEU A 127 -9.34 8.19 -5.33
CA LEU A 127 -10.26 7.62 -6.27
C LEU A 127 -9.59 7.41 -7.61
N ASP A 128 -8.33 7.29 -7.64
CA ASP A 128 -7.60 7.09 -8.89
C ASP A 128 -7.78 5.69 -9.41
#